data_38e836d470752224592582c53626b53a
#
_entry.id   38e836d470752224592582c53626b53a
#
_cell.length_a   1.000
_cell.length_b   1.000
_cell.length_c   1.000
_cell.angle_alpha   90.00
_cell.angle_beta   90.00
_cell.angle_gamma   90.00
#
_symmetry.space_group_name_H-M   'P 1'
#
loop_
_entity.id
_entity.type
_entity.pdbx_description
1 polymer ?
#
loop_
_entity_poly.entity_id
_entity_poly.type
_entity_poly.pdbx_seq_one_letter_code
_entity_poly.pdbx_strand_id
1 'polypeptide(L)'
;MNIFSNTYTNIKKRISEIAEVVSGVYLTAAPYGDVSYLQIKDLLSELPEKTATKVILSPKNERHLLAKGDLLFAGKGTTYLCKVFDLDIPAIASTTLYIIRLTSNDILPDYLCWYLNQPSAMAMMKTQQVGTGTPLIHKQVVEDLEIPVPDLETQQCIVELARLQVREKELYQAIAEKRQLITNQLIMNKLNK
;
A
#
# COMPACT_ATOMS: atom_id res chain seq x y z
N MET A 1 24.19 -19.54 -21.76
CA MET A 1 25.02 -19.38 -20.59
C MET A 1 24.06 -18.97 -19.46
N ASN A 2 23.64 -19.97 -18.63
CA ASN A 2 22.62 -19.78 -17.58
C ASN A 2 23.25 -19.10 -16.38
N ILE A 3 22.97 -17.81 -16.19
CA ILE A 3 23.51 -16.99 -15.08
C ILE A 3 22.60 -17.04 -13.82
N PHE A 4 21.48 -17.78 -13.84
CA PHE A 4 20.50 -17.83 -12.76
C PHE A 4 20.34 -19.21 -12.10
N SER A 5 21.42 -19.95 -11.92
CA SER A 5 21.40 -21.15 -11.08
C SER A 5 21.97 -20.89 -9.68
N ASN A 6 21.47 -19.85 -9.01
CA ASN A 6 21.60 -19.77 -7.56
C ASN A 6 20.35 -20.40 -6.95
N THR A 7 20.53 -21.49 -6.22
CA THR A 7 19.48 -22.19 -5.49
C THR A 7 19.05 -21.29 -4.32
N TYR A 8 18.26 -20.24 -4.61
CA TYR A 8 17.59 -19.48 -3.58
C TYR A 8 16.61 -20.43 -2.92
N THR A 9 16.89 -20.82 -1.70
CA THR A 9 15.92 -21.49 -0.83
C THR A 9 14.80 -20.49 -0.64
N ASN A 10 13.74 -20.62 -1.42
CA ASN A 10 12.58 -19.74 -1.36
C ASN A 10 11.81 -20.09 -0.07
N ILE A 11 12.34 -19.60 1.07
CA ILE A 11 11.71 -19.78 2.36
C ILE A 11 10.40 -19.01 2.33
N LYS A 12 9.29 -19.71 2.39
CA LYS A 12 7.98 -19.09 2.57
C LYS A 12 7.69 -18.94 4.05
N LYS A 13 7.17 -17.79 4.43
CA LYS A 13 6.68 -17.51 5.78
C LYS A 13 5.25 -16.98 5.70
N ARG A 14 4.43 -17.30 6.69
CA ARG A 14 3.13 -16.65 6.85
C ARG A 14 3.34 -15.23 7.35
N ILE A 15 2.43 -14.32 7.00
CA ILE A 15 2.49 -12.96 7.53
C ILE A 15 2.47 -12.96 9.04
N SER A 16 1.70 -13.84 9.68
CA SER A 16 1.67 -14.00 11.15
C SER A 16 3.01 -14.39 11.79
N GLU A 17 3.96 -14.92 11.03
CA GLU A 17 5.30 -15.29 11.54
C GLU A 17 6.28 -14.11 11.50
N ILE A 18 5.97 -13.06 10.73
CA ILE A 18 6.88 -11.93 10.46
C ILE A 18 6.28 -10.56 10.79
N ALA A 19 4.98 -10.51 11.05
CA ALA A 19 4.26 -9.27 11.33
C ALA A 19 3.06 -9.52 12.26
N GLU A 20 2.70 -8.50 13.01
CA GLU A 20 1.42 -8.41 13.70
C GLU A 20 0.40 -7.70 12.78
N VAL A 21 -0.79 -8.28 12.63
CA VAL A 21 -1.89 -7.66 11.88
C VAL A 21 -2.92 -7.13 12.87
N VAL A 22 -3.19 -5.83 12.85
CA VAL A 22 -4.14 -5.17 13.76
C VAL A 22 -5.22 -4.48 12.94
N SER A 23 -6.48 -4.56 13.38
CA SER A 23 -7.56 -3.75 12.78
C SER A 23 -7.45 -2.31 13.22
N GLY A 24 -7.67 -1.38 12.30
CA GLY A 24 -7.86 0.00 12.65
C GLY A 24 -9.10 0.22 13.52
N VAL A 25 -9.25 1.42 14.06
CA VAL A 25 -10.28 1.75 15.06
C VAL A 25 -11.33 2.69 14.48
N TYR A 26 -12.53 2.69 15.08
CA TYR A 26 -13.55 3.66 14.77
C TYR A 26 -13.35 4.91 15.66
N LEU A 27 -13.21 6.06 15.02
CA LEU A 27 -13.15 7.35 15.70
C LEU A 27 -14.07 8.36 15.01
N THR A 28 -14.62 9.26 15.80
CA THR A 28 -15.48 10.34 15.29
C THR A 28 -14.61 11.52 14.88
N ALA A 29 -14.95 12.12 13.74
CA ALA A 29 -14.30 13.34 13.26
C ALA A 29 -14.36 14.46 14.30
N ALA A 30 -13.24 15.13 14.50
CA ALA A 30 -13.10 16.28 15.37
C ALA A 30 -12.27 17.35 14.63
N PRO A 31 -12.89 18.44 14.16
CA PRO A 31 -12.19 19.46 13.36
C PRO A 31 -10.95 20.07 14.04
N TYR A 32 -10.91 20.06 15.36
CA TYR A 32 -9.79 20.55 16.16
C TYR A 32 -8.85 19.43 16.65
N GLY A 33 -8.98 18.22 16.07
CA GLY A 33 -8.11 17.11 16.39
C GLY A 33 -6.68 17.32 15.85
N ASP A 34 -5.73 16.75 16.54
CA ASP A 34 -4.29 16.81 16.22
C ASP A 34 -3.79 15.56 15.47
N VAL A 35 -4.59 14.49 15.46
CA VAL A 35 -4.23 13.21 14.83
C VAL A 35 -4.97 13.02 13.50
N SER A 36 -4.26 12.57 12.48
CA SER A 36 -4.81 12.27 11.15
C SER A 36 -5.49 10.90 11.14
N TYR A 37 -6.77 10.85 10.79
CA TYR A 37 -7.56 9.63 10.69
C TYR A 37 -7.57 9.13 9.25
N LEU A 38 -6.71 8.14 8.96
CA LEU A 38 -6.51 7.62 7.62
C LEU A 38 -7.59 6.61 7.24
N GLN A 39 -8.16 6.81 6.08
CA GLN A 39 -9.16 5.94 5.45
C GLN A 39 -8.65 5.49 4.07
N ILE A 40 -9.36 4.57 3.41
CA ILE A 40 -8.99 4.08 2.07
C ILE A 40 -8.81 5.23 1.06
N LYS A 41 -9.68 6.25 1.11
CA LYS A 41 -9.59 7.43 0.22
C LYS A 41 -8.26 8.17 0.36
N ASP A 42 -7.71 8.21 1.58
CA ASP A 42 -6.46 8.92 1.86
C ASP A 42 -5.25 8.13 1.34
N LEU A 43 -5.34 6.80 1.31
CA LEU A 43 -4.31 5.97 0.68
C LEU A 43 -4.23 6.17 -0.85
N LEU A 44 -5.32 6.61 -1.47
CA LEU A 44 -5.36 6.92 -2.90
C LEU A 44 -4.89 8.34 -3.22
N SER A 45 -4.78 9.20 -2.21
CA SER A 45 -4.34 10.59 -2.35
C SER A 45 -2.81 10.68 -2.47
N GLU A 46 -2.35 11.67 -3.25
CA GLU A 46 -0.93 12.05 -3.27
C GLU A 46 -0.50 12.78 -2.00
N LEU A 47 -1.45 13.42 -1.31
CA LEU A 47 -1.23 14.22 -0.10
C LEU A 47 -2.19 13.76 0.99
N PRO A 48 -2.01 12.53 1.53
CA PRO A 48 -2.93 11.96 2.52
C PRO A 48 -3.03 12.79 3.79
N GLU A 49 -1.98 13.50 4.17
CA GLU A 49 -1.97 14.42 5.33
C GLU A 49 -2.94 15.61 5.18
N LYS A 50 -3.26 15.99 3.94
CA LYS A 50 -4.22 17.08 3.65
C LYS A 50 -5.66 16.59 3.51
N THR A 51 -5.85 15.34 3.08
CA THR A 51 -7.18 14.76 2.85
C THR A 51 -7.75 14.07 4.09
N ALA A 52 -6.87 13.63 4.99
CA ALA A 52 -7.25 12.91 6.20
C ALA A 52 -8.10 13.75 7.14
N THR A 53 -9.18 13.14 7.62
CA THR A 53 -10.02 13.72 8.66
C THR A 53 -9.22 13.84 9.96
N LYS A 54 -9.42 14.90 10.73
CA LYS A 54 -8.79 15.04 12.04
C LYS A 54 -9.65 14.42 13.14
N VAL A 55 -8.98 13.84 14.14
CA VAL A 55 -9.60 13.23 15.31
C VAL A 55 -8.83 13.60 16.57
N ILE A 56 -9.51 13.53 17.73
CA ILE A 56 -8.86 13.65 19.03
C ILE A 56 -8.49 12.26 19.51
N LEU A 57 -7.23 12.08 19.87
CA LEU A 57 -6.72 10.84 20.41
C LEU A 57 -7.04 10.73 21.89
N SER A 58 -7.72 9.66 22.29
CA SER A 58 -7.86 9.31 23.70
C SER A 58 -6.72 8.40 24.15
N PRO A 59 -6.33 8.40 25.45
CA PRO A 59 -5.27 7.53 25.96
C PRO A 59 -5.47 6.04 25.65
N LYS A 60 -6.73 5.60 25.54
CA LYS A 60 -7.06 4.21 25.17
C LYS A 60 -6.66 3.85 23.75
N ASN A 61 -6.54 4.83 22.87
CA ASN A 61 -6.27 4.64 21.44
C ASN A 61 -4.81 4.94 21.07
N GLU A 62 -3.96 5.39 21.99
CA GLU A 62 -2.54 5.68 21.73
C GLU A 62 -1.78 4.47 21.16
N ARG A 63 -2.12 3.27 21.60
CA ARG A 63 -1.53 2.01 21.09
C ARG A 63 -1.82 1.75 19.60
N HIS A 64 -2.79 2.46 19.02
CA HIS A 64 -3.15 2.34 17.61
C HIS A 64 -2.50 3.42 16.73
N LEU A 65 -1.66 4.28 17.33
CA LEU A 65 -0.84 5.21 16.55
C LEU A 65 0.04 4.44 15.57
N LEU A 66 0.07 4.97 14.36
CA LEU A 66 0.91 4.42 13.30
C LEU A 66 2.37 4.81 13.54
N ALA A 67 3.25 3.87 13.27
CA ALA A 67 4.68 4.07 13.25
C ALA A 67 5.19 4.04 11.78
N LYS A 68 6.27 4.75 11.50
CA LYS A 68 6.93 4.64 10.18
C LYS A 68 7.29 3.18 9.90
N GLY A 69 7.00 2.74 8.68
CA GLY A 69 7.20 1.37 8.26
C GLY A 69 5.98 0.45 8.51
N ASP A 70 4.94 0.90 9.22
CA ASP A 70 3.67 0.18 9.26
C ASP A 70 3.08 0.11 7.84
N LEU A 71 2.50 -1.04 7.48
CA LEU A 71 1.79 -1.17 6.23
C LEU A 71 0.28 -0.99 6.48
N LEU A 72 -0.35 -0.19 5.66
CA LEU A 72 -1.79 0.03 5.67
C LEU A 72 -2.42 -0.77 4.53
N PHE A 73 -3.16 -1.82 4.88
CA PHE A 73 -3.83 -2.68 3.93
C PHE A 73 -5.34 -2.43 3.91
N ALA A 74 -5.87 -2.04 2.76
CA ALA A 74 -7.31 -1.88 2.55
C ALA A 74 -7.96 -3.26 2.35
N GLY A 75 -8.47 -3.84 3.44
CA GLY A 75 -9.10 -5.17 3.42
C GLY A 75 -10.61 -5.16 3.26
N LYS A 76 -11.26 -3.98 3.24
CA LYS A 76 -12.73 -3.83 3.17
C LYS A 76 -13.13 -2.97 1.98
N GLY A 77 -14.13 -3.41 1.23
CA GLY A 77 -14.64 -2.71 0.06
C GLY A 77 -14.10 -3.29 -1.24
N THR A 78 -14.24 -2.54 -2.33
CA THR A 78 -13.85 -2.97 -3.69
C THR A 78 -12.41 -2.63 -4.04
N THR A 79 -11.79 -1.71 -3.30
CA THR A 79 -10.41 -1.25 -3.52
C THR A 79 -9.50 -1.96 -2.54
N TYR A 80 -8.63 -2.82 -3.07
CA TYR A 80 -7.59 -3.49 -2.32
C TYR A 80 -6.27 -2.84 -2.66
N LEU A 81 -5.60 -2.33 -1.64
CA LEU A 81 -4.35 -1.60 -1.77
C LEU A 81 -3.55 -1.74 -0.49
N CYS A 82 -2.26 -1.91 -0.63
CA CYS A 82 -1.30 -1.80 0.46
C CYS A 82 -0.42 -0.57 0.25
N LYS A 83 -0.18 0.21 1.30
CA LYS A 83 0.81 1.30 1.31
C LYS A 83 1.64 1.27 2.59
N VAL A 84 2.91 1.59 2.47
CA VAL A 84 3.77 1.84 3.63
C VAL A 84 3.44 3.21 4.19
N PHE A 85 3.27 3.29 5.50
CA PHE A 85 3.13 4.56 6.22
C PHE A 85 4.52 5.16 6.45
N ASP A 86 4.81 6.26 5.78
CA ASP A 86 6.08 6.99 5.86
C ASP A 86 5.86 8.50 6.03
N LEU A 87 4.86 8.88 6.79
CA LEU A 87 4.57 10.30 7.08
C LEU A 87 5.08 10.69 8.45
N ASP A 88 5.60 11.92 8.57
CA ASP A 88 6.04 12.51 9.84
C ASP A 88 4.89 13.23 10.56
N ILE A 89 3.73 12.57 10.64
CA ILE A 89 2.53 13.10 11.31
C ILE A 89 1.93 12.05 12.24
N PRO A 90 1.35 12.46 13.38
CA PRO A 90 0.56 11.52 14.17
C PRO A 90 -0.67 11.09 13.37
N ALA A 91 -0.81 9.78 13.20
CA ALA A 91 -1.90 9.21 12.42
C ALA A 91 -2.42 7.91 13.04
N ILE A 92 -3.68 7.61 12.74
CA ILE A 92 -4.38 6.39 13.14
C ILE A 92 -5.23 5.89 11.99
N ALA A 93 -5.31 4.55 11.83
CA ALA A 93 -6.05 3.94 10.75
C ALA A 93 -7.51 3.67 11.12
N SER A 94 -8.41 3.87 10.15
CA SER A 94 -9.83 3.54 10.29
C SER A 94 -10.09 2.04 10.26
N THR A 95 -11.26 1.61 10.72
CA THR A 95 -11.70 0.21 10.72
C THR A 95 -11.75 -0.45 9.34
N THR A 96 -11.62 0.31 8.26
CA THR A 96 -11.56 -0.21 6.90
C THR A 96 -10.17 -0.68 6.49
N LEU A 97 -9.17 -0.38 7.32
CA LEU A 97 -7.78 -0.70 7.12
C LEU A 97 -7.29 -1.73 8.14
N TYR A 98 -6.42 -2.61 7.71
CA TYR A 98 -5.54 -3.36 8.59
C TYR A 98 -4.18 -2.67 8.65
N ILE A 99 -3.58 -2.69 9.83
CA ILE A 99 -2.21 -2.26 10.08
C ILE A 99 -1.38 -3.53 10.16
N ILE A 100 -0.37 -3.67 9.31
CA ILE A 100 0.57 -4.77 9.33
C ILE A 100 1.90 -4.20 9.82
N ARG A 101 2.27 -4.56 11.05
CA ARG A 101 3.48 -4.10 11.73
C ARG A 101 4.52 -5.20 11.74
N LEU A 102 5.64 -4.99 11.10
CA LEU A 102 6.71 -5.98 11.02
C LEU A 102 7.30 -6.24 12.41
N THR A 103 7.50 -7.52 12.72
CA THR A 103 8.16 -8.00 13.95
C THR A 103 9.49 -8.67 13.65
N SER A 104 9.75 -9.00 12.39
CA SER A 104 10.99 -9.60 11.90
C SER A 104 11.82 -8.59 11.13
N ASN A 105 13.15 -8.67 11.27
CA ASN A 105 14.10 -7.86 10.49
C ASN A 105 14.48 -8.51 9.15
N ASP A 106 13.93 -9.70 8.84
CA ASP A 106 14.24 -10.43 7.60
C ASP A 106 13.45 -9.93 6.40
N ILE A 107 12.53 -9.01 6.62
CA ILE A 107 11.63 -8.51 5.59
C ILE A 107 11.56 -6.99 5.59
N LEU A 108 11.63 -6.39 4.39
CA LEU A 108 11.49 -4.96 4.20
C LEU A 108 10.00 -4.58 4.06
N PRO A 109 9.55 -3.47 4.68
CA PRO A 109 8.18 -2.98 4.52
C PRO A 109 7.81 -2.76 3.04
N ASP A 110 8.69 -2.13 2.27
CA ASP A 110 8.48 -1.87 0.84
C ASP A 110 8.33 -3.16 0.02
N TYR A 111 9.09 -4.21 0.36
CA TYR A 111 8.98 -5.51 -0.31
C TYR A 111 7.63 -6.18 0.00
N LEU A 112 7.23 -6.23 1.27
CA LEU A 112 5.94 -6.80 1.66
C LEU A 112 4.79 -6.01 1.02
N CYS A 113 4.88 -4.68 1.04
CA CYS A 113 3.90 -3.80 0.39
C CYS A 113 3.80 -4.08 -1.12
N TRP A 114 4.94 -4.20 -1.80
CA TRP A 114 4.99 -4.56 -3.21
C TRP A 114 4.35 -5.93 -3.46
N TYR A 115 4.69 -6.94 -2.66
CA TYR A 115 4.14 -8.29 -2.81
C TYR A 115 2.63 -8.33 -2.61
N LEU A 116 2.11 -7.69 -1.56
CA LEU A 116 0.68 -7.62 -1.28
C LEU A 116 -0.12 -6.92 -2.39
N ASN A 117 0.51 -6.02 -3.14
CA ASN A 117 -0.10 -5.36 -4.30
C ASN A 117 -0.02 -6.19 -5.60
N GLN A 118 0.64 -7.35 -5.60
CA GLN A 118 0.70 -8.18 -6.81
C GLN A 118 -0.66 -8.83 -7.11
N PRO A 119 -1.05 -8.92 -8.39
CA PRO A 119 -2.31 -9.55 -8.79
C PRO A 119 -2.48 -10.98 -8.26
N SER A 120 -1.39 -11.75 -8.17
CA SER A 120 -1.39 -13.11 -7.65
C SER A 120 -1.73 -13.16 -6.16
N ALA A 121 -1.10 -12.33 -5.33
CA ALA A 121 -1.38 -12.24 -3.90
C ALA A 121 -2.82 -11.77 -3.66
N MET A 122 -3.26 -10.76 -4.42
CA MET A 122 -4.65 -10.27 -4.35
C MET A 122 -5.66 -11.33 -4.77
N ALA A 123 -5.39 -12.12 -5.82
CA ALA A 123 -6.26 -13.20 -6.23
C ALA A 123 -6.39 -14.27 -5.14
N MET A 124 -5.27 -14.69 -4.51
CA MET A 124 -5.27 -15.65 -3.40
C MET A 124 -6.14 -15.17 -2.23
N MET A 125 -6.02 -13.90 -1.82
CA MET A 125 -6.83 -13.35 -0.74
C MET A 125 -8.31 -13.23 -1.12
N LYS A 126 -8.63 -12.90 -2.37
CA LYS A 126 -10.01 -12.77 -2.86
C LYS A 126 -10.75 -14.10 -2.94
N THR A 127 -10.09 -15.22 -3.16
CA THR A 127 -10.75 -16.54 -3.18
C THR A 127 -11.36 -16.91 -1.83
N GLN A 128 -10.91 -16.27 -0.75
CA GLN A 128 -11.39 -16.51 0.62
C GLN A 128 -12.33 -15.40 1.12
N GLN A 129 -12.86 -14.57 0.20
CA GLN A 129 -13.83 -13.55 0.56
C GLN A 129 -15.16 -14.16 1.00
N VAL A 130 -15.76 -13.55 2.02
CA VAL A 130 -17.08 -13.91 2.52
C VAL A 130 -18.02 -12.72 2.34
N GLY A 131 -19.24 -12.99 1.88
CA GLY A 131 -20.34 -12.03 1.80
C GLY A 131 -20.71 -11.59 0.39
N THR A 132 -22.02 -11.42 0.18
CA THR A 132 -22.62 -10.91 -1.07
C THR A 132 -22.78 -9.38 -1.08
N GLY A 133 -22.49 -8.72 0.06
CA GLY A 133 -22.58 -7.28 0.25
C GLY A 133 -21.22 -6.57 -0.01
N THR A 134 -20.73 -5.83 0.96
CA THR A 134 -19.38 -5.22 0.88
C THR A 134 -18.31 -6.31 0.97
N PRO A 135 -17.49 -6.51 -0.06
CA PRO A 135 -16.44 -7.51 -0.03
C PRO A 135 -15.48 -7.27 1.14
N LEU A 136 -15.10 -8.32 1.85
CA LEU A 136 -14.22 -8.27 3.01
C LEU A 136 -13.18 -9.38 2.91
N ILE A 137 -11.91 -9.02 2.98
CA ILE A 137 -10.83 -9.94 3.29
C ILE A 137 -10.69 -9.96 4.82
N HIS A 138 -10.95 -11.12 5.44
CA HIS A 138 -10.78 -11.26 6.88
C HIS A 138 -9.32 -11.12 7.27
N LYS A 139 -9.09 -10.59 8.47
CA LYS A 139 -7.75 -10.46 9.06
C LYS A 139 -6.96 -11.77 8.99
N GLN A 140 -7.60 -12.90 9.33
CA GLN A 140 -7.01 -14.23 9.31
C GLN A 140 -6.47 -14.61 7.92
N VAL A 141 -7.16 -14.21 6.85
CA VAL A 141 -6.70 -14.47 5.47
C VAL A 141 -5.40 -13.74 5.17
N VAL A 142 -5.24 -12.54 5.72
CA VAL A 142 -3.99 -11.77 5.59
C VAL A 142 -2.89 -12.41 6.42
N GLU A 143 -3.19 -12.83 7.64
CA GLU A 143 -2.24 -13.48 8.57
C GLU A 143 -1.73 -14.82 8.05
N ASP A 144 -2.60 -15.61 7.41
CA ASP A 144 -2.29 -16.94 6.87
C ASP A 144 -1.63 -16.91 5.49
N LEU A 145 -1.57 -15.74 4.84
CA LEU A 145 -0.96 -15.61 3.52
C LEU A 145 0.54 -15.97 3.59
N GLU A 146 0.91 -17.00 2.83
CA GLU A 146 2.31 -17.38 2.65
C GLU A 146 2.98 -16.50 1.60
N ILE A 147 4.11 -15.91 1.97
CA ILE A 147 4.91 -15.06 1.11
C ILE A 147 6.33 -15.60 0.99
N PRO A 148 6.98 -15.51 -0.17
CA PRO A 148 8.40 -15.78 -0.30
C PRO A 148 9.19 -14.70 0.44
N VAL A 149 10.18 -15.09 1.22
CA VAL A 149 11.09 -14.17 1.94
C VAL A 149 12.52 -14.45 1.48
N PRO A 150 12.95 -13.87 0.35
CA PRO A 150 14.35 -13.94 -0.07
C PRO A 150 15.25 -13.12 0.85
N ASP A 151 16.56 -13.17 0.64
CA ASP A 151 17.50 -12.31 1.37
C ASP A 151 17.21 -10.81 1.13
N LEU A 152 17.68 -9.97 2.05
CA LEU A 152 17.40 -8.52 2.02
C LEU A 152 17.92 -7.82 0.76
N GLU A 153 19.04 -8.30 0.19
CA GLU A 153 19.61 -7.75 -1.05
C GLU A 153 18.67 -8.01 -2.23
N THR A 154 18.15 -9.23 -2.33
CA THR A 154 17.14 -9.60 -3.34
C THR A 154 15.85 -8.78 -3.15
N GLN A 155 15.39 -8.60 -1.91
CA GLN A 155 14.21 -7.77 -1.64
C GLN A 155 14.44 -6.31 -2.07
N GLN A 156 15.58 -5.71 -1.77
CA GLN A 156 15.94 -4.36 -2.20
C GLN A 156 15.95 -4.24 -3.72
N CYS A 157 16.56 -5.21 -4.40
CA CYS A 157 16.59 -5.25 -5.87
C CYS A 157 15.18 -5.28 -6.47
N ILE A 158 14.29 -6.11 -5.92
CA ILE A 158 12.89 -6.20 -6.35
C ILE A 158 12.16 -4.87 -6.16
N VAL A 159 12.31 -4.23 -5.00
CA VAL A 159 11.69 -2.94 -4.69
C VAL A 159 12.19 -1.86 -5.65
N GLU A 160 13.50 -1.81 -5.90
CA GLU A 160 14.08 -0.82 -6.81
C GLU A 160 13.61 -1.01 -8.26
N LEU A 161 13.59 -2.25 -8.74
CA LEU A 161 13.04 -2.57 -10.07
C LEU A 161 11.57 -2.17 -10.19
N ALA A 162 10.78 -2.42 -9.15
CA ALA A 162 9.37 -2.01 -9.13
C ALA A 162 9.20 -0.49 -9.16
N ARG A 163 10.04 0.25 -8.42
CA ARG A 163 10.05 1.72 -8.45
C ARG A 163 10.43 2.26 -9.82
N LEU A 164 11.46 1.69 -10.44
CA LEU A 164 11.89 2.07 -11.80
C LEU A 164 10.78 1.81 -12.82
N GLN A 165 10.07 0.68 -12.72
CA GLN A 165 8.96 0.35 -13.60
C GLN A 165 7.79 1.34 -13.48
N VAL A 166 7.45 1.77 -12.25
CA VAL A 166 6.43 2.80 -12.03
C VAL A 166 6.89 4.12 -12.65
N ARG A 167 8.16 4.52 -12.40
CA ARG A 167 8.72 5.75 -12.93
C ARG A 167 8.77 5.79 -14.45
N GLU A 168 9.14 4.70 -15.07
CA GLU A 168 9.13 4.53 -16.53
C GLU A 168 7.71 4.78 -17.09
N LYS A 169 6.70 4.15 -16.49
CA LYS A 169 5.29 4.32 -16.89
C LYS A 169 4.84 5.78 -16.79
N GLU A 170 5.16 6.47 -15.70
CA GLU A 170 4.86 7.90 -15.50
C GLU A 170 5.50 8.77 -16.58
N LEU A 171 6.77 8.49 -16.92
CA LEU A 171 7.49 9.24 -17.96
C LEU A 171 6.86 9.02 -19.34
N TYR A 172 6.50 7.79 -19.69
CA TYR A 172 5.81 7.52 -20.95
C TYR A 172 4.46 8.25 -21.04
N GLN A 173 3.71 8.25 -19.95
CA GLN A 173 2.44 8.98 -19.90
C GLN A 173 2.65 10.49 -20.07
N ALA A 174 3.59 11.09 -19.36
CA ALA A 174 3.92 12.51 -19.49
C ALA A 174 4.40 12.89 -20.90
N ILE A 175 5.18 12.02 -21.56
CA ILE A 175 5.61 12.21 -22.95
C ILE A 175 4.40 12.18 -23.88
N ALA A 176 3.48 11.22 -23.73
CA ALA A 176 2.29 11.11 -24.55
C ALA A 176 1.40 12.35 -24.44
N GLU A 177 1.16 12.83 -23.22
CA GLU A 177 0.38 14.05 -22.95
C GLU A 177 1.00 15.29 -23.59
N LYS A 178 2.32 15.48 -23.44
CA LYS A 178 3.04 16.60 -24.05
C LYS A 178 3.00 16.55 -25.57
N ARG A 179 3.18 15.37 -26.18
CA ARG A 179 3.07 15.20 -27.64
C ARG A 179 1.68 15.58 -28.13
N GLN A 180 0.62 15.14 -27.44
CA GLN A 180 -0.75 15.49 -27.80
C GLN A 180 -1.00 16.99 -27.72
N LEU A 181 -0.49 17.66 -26.69
CA LEU A 181 -0.59 19.11 -26.52
C LEU A 181 0.08 19.85 -27.67
N ILE A 182 1.30 19.48 -28.03
CA ILE A 182 2.05 20.09 -29.14
C ILE A 182 1.30 19.91 -30.49
N THR A 183 0.81 18.68 -30.72
CA THR A 183 0.05 18.38 -31.94
C THR A 183 -1.21 19.25 -32.05
N ASN A 184 -1.97 19.37 -30.96
CA ASN A 184 -3.16 20.21 -30.90
C ASN A 184 -2.82 21.69 -31.17
N GLN A 185 -1.75 22.21 -30.58
CA GLN A 185 -1.29 23.59 -30.85
C GLN A 185 -0.92 23.81 -32.32
N LEU A 186 -0.23 22.85 -32.95
CA LEU A 186 0.14 22.92 -34.37
C LEU A 186 -1.10 22.93 -35.26
N ILE A 187 -2.10 22.10 -34.94
CA ILE A 187 -3.39 22.07 -35.68
C ILE A 187 -4.10 23.43 -35.56
N MET A 188 -4.23 23.93 -34.32
CA MET A 188 -4.90 25.23 -34.10
C MET A 188 -4.18 26.39 -34.80
N ASN A 189 -2.85 26.40 -34.78
CA ASN A 189 -2.07 27.42 -35.50
C ASN A 189 -2.23 27.35 -37.03
N LYS A 190 -2.57 26.17 -37.58
CA LYS A 190 -2.87 26.01 -39.01
C LYS A 190 -4.29 26.50 -39.38
N LEU A 191 -5.24 26.36 -38.46
CA LEU A 191 -6.63 26.79 -38.67
C LEU A 191 -6.78 28.31 -38.57
N ASN A 192 -5.89 28.99 -37.85
CA ASN A 192 -5.93 30.45 -37.63
C ASN A 192 -5.06 31.23 -38.63
N LYS A 193 -4.52 30.58 -39.66
CA LYS A 193 -3.86 31.17 -40.81
C LYS A 193 -4.76 31.15 -42.05
#